data_6e332d3aba3c64b8fc010a9705c93df1
#
_entry.id   6e332d3aba3c64b8fc010a9705c93df1
#
_cell.length_a   1.000
_cell.length_b   1.000
_cell.length_c   1.000
_cell.angle_alpha   90.00
_cell.angle_beta   90.00
_cell.angle_gamma   90.00
#
_symmetry.space_group_name_H-M   'P 1'
#
loop_
_entity.id
_entity.type
_entity.pdbx_description
1 polymer ?
#
loop_
_entity_poly.entity_id
_entity_poly.type
_entity_poly.pdbx_seq_one_letter_code
_entity_poly.pdbx_strand_id
1 'polypeptide(L)'
;VLTRSSNTTTFPAGVTVIRTSYEKFALEKVLEGQDAIISAIGASGFQEQKVLIDAAIKAGVKRFIPSEFSTNTLSESVRQLVPVFEPKKAILEYLMEKESTGLTWTGLSIGAMFDWVS
;
A
#
# COMPACT_ATOMS: atom_id res chain seq x y z
N VAL A 1 13.03 1.71 3.64
CA VAL A 1 11.87 0.82 3.93
C VAL A 1 11.20 1.27 5.22
N LEU A 2 9.88 1.41 5.18
CA LEU A 2 9.03 1.66 6.34
C LEU A 2 8.40 0.34 6.79
N THR A 3 8.45 0.04 8.08
CA THR A 3 7.88 -1.18 8.65
C THR A 3 7.37 -0.96 10.08
N ARG A 4 6.55 -1.87 10.57
CA ARG A 4 6.02 -1.80 11.94
C ARG A 4 7.14 -1.93 12.97
N SER A 5 6.98 -1.27 14.13
CA SER A 5 7.92 -1.36 15.25
C SER A 5 8.13 -2.80 15.73
N SER A 6 7.10 -3.63 15.64
CA SER A 6 7.14 -5.05 16.01
C SER A 6 7.86 -5.96 15.02
N ASN A 7 8.15 -5.46 13.82
CA ASN A 7 8.84 -6.26 12.80
C ASN A 7 10.33 -6.36 13.11
N THR A 8 10.82 -7.58 13.30
CA THR A 8 12.23 -7.89 13.58
C THR A 8 13.02 -8.32 12.35
N THR A 9 12.40 -8.34 11.16
CA THR A 9 13.07 -8.73 9.92
C THR A 9 14.29 -7.87 9.65
N THR A 10 15.38 -8.52 9.26
CA THR A 10 16.61 -7.84 8.80
C THR A 10 16.50 -7.52 7.31
N PHE A 11 17.11 -6.41 6.94
CA PHE A 11 17.14 -5.94 5.55
C PHE A 11 18.58 -5.91 5.04
N PRO A 12 18.81 -6.00 3.72
CA PRO A 12 20.15 -5.92 3.14
C PRO A 12 20.88 -4.63 3.52
N ALA A 13 22.20 -4.70 3.52
CA ALA A 13 23.05 -3.53 3.73
C ALA A 13 22.73 -2.45 2.67
N GLY A 14 22.77 -1.18 3.10
CA GLY A 14 22.45 -0.04 2.24
C GLY A 14 20.96 0.33 2.17
N VAL A 15 20.08 -0.46 2.80
CA VAL A 15 18.66 -0.14 2.92
C VAL A 15 18.42 0.67 4.19
N THR A 16 17.90 1.87 4.06
CA THR A 16 17.43 2.66 5.21
C THR A 16 16.11 2.07 5.71
N VAL A 17 16.06 1.69 6.97
CA VAL A 17 14.88 1.07 7.60
C VAL A 17 14.36 1.97 8.71
N ILE A 18 13.08 2.35 8.61
CA ILE A 18 12.37 3.11 9.64
C ILE A 18 11.31 2.18 10.25
N ARG A 19 11.37 2.00 11.56
CA ARG A 19 10.39 1.23 12.33
C ARG A 19 9.52 2.19 13.12
N THR A 20 8.21 2.14 12.89
CA THR A 20 7.25 3.03 13.53
C THR A 20 5.91 2.35 13.76
N SER A 21 5.05 2.96 14.56
CA SER A 21 3.64 2.59 14.62
C SER A 21 2.92 3.03 13.34
N TYR A 22 1.84 2.32 12.97
CA TYR A 22 0.98 2.73 11.85
C TYR A 22 -0.10 3.71 12.30
N GLU A 23 0.23 4.53 13.29
CA GLU A 23 -0.61 5.65 13.70
C GLU A 23 -0.41 6.84 12.76
N LYS A 24 -1.49 7.54 12.47
CA LYS A 24 -1.52 8.63 11.48
C LYS A 24 -0.40 9.64 11.69
N PHE A 25 -0.26 10.16 12.90
CA PHE A 25 0.73 11.21 13.19
C PHE A 25 2.19 10.74 13.02
N ALA A 26 2.47 9.52 13.46
CA ALA A 26 3.80 8.93 13.28
C ALA A 26 4.13 8.71 11.81
N LEU A 27 3.15 8.27 11.01
CA LEU A 27 3.32 8.10 9.57
C LEU A 27 3.52 9.43 8.84
N GLU A 28 2.75 10.45 9.14
CA GLU A 28 2.89 11.79 8.56
C GLU A 28 4.34 12.27 8.69
N LYS A 29 4.89 12.17 9.89
CA LYS A 29 6.25 12.63 10.18
C LYS A 29 7.34 11.86 9.40
N VAL A 30 7.23 10.54 9.30
CA VAL A 30 8.25 9.72 8.60
C VAL A 30 8.12 9.79 7.08
N LEU A 31 6.98 10.23 6.57
CA LEU A 31 6.74 10.39 5.13
C LEU A 31 7.13 11.77 4.60
N GLU A 32 7.44 12.74 5.46
CA GLU A 32 7.92 14.05 5.04
C GLU A 32 9.12 13.93 4.11
N GLY A 33 9.09 14.67 3.00
CA GLY A 33 10.16 14.66 2.00
C GLY A 33 10.18 13.45 1.06
N GLN A 34 9.25 12.51 1.20
CA GLN A 34 9.13 11.40 0.26
C GLN A 34 8.28 11.78 -0.95
N ASP A 35 8.71 11.39 -2.14
CA ASP A 35 8.00 11.67 -3.39
C ASP A 35 6.99 10.58 -3.74
N ALA A 36 7.29 9.34 -3.41
CA ALA A 36 6.47 8.18 -3.75
C ALA A 36 6.47 7.13 -2.66
N ILE A 37 5.37 6.37 -2.59
CA ILE A 37 5.22 5.21 -1.70
C ILE A 37 4.84 4.00 -2.55
N ILE A 38 5.54 2.89 -2.30
CA ILE A 38 5.13 1.57 -2.78
C ILE A 38 4.69 0.76 -1.56
N SER A 39 3.41 0.44 -1.49
CA SER A 39 2.85 -0.39 -0.42
C SER A 39 2.96 -1.86 -0.79
N ALA A 40 3.58 -2.65 0.07
CA ALA A 40 3.67 -4.11 -0.06
C ALA A 40 3.08 -4.79 1.20
N ILE A 41 1.97 -4.25 1.69
CA ILE A 41 1.30 -4.73 2.90
C ILE A 41 0.51 -6.00 2.56
N GLY A 42 0.65 -7.04 3.39
CA GLY A 42 -0.11 -8.28 3.24
C GLY A 42 -1.59 -8.13 3.64
N ALA A 43 -2.37 -9.17 3.39
CA ALA A 43 -3.84 -9.17 3.53
C ALA A 43 -4.31 -8.69 4.92
N SER A 44 -3.63 -9.06 5.99
CA SER A 44 -3.98 -8.66 7.36
C SER A 44 -3.86 -7.16 7.63
N GLY A 45 -3.17 -6.42 6.77
CA GLY A 45 -2.92 -4.99 6.92
C GLY A 45 -3.60 -4.10 5.89
N PHE A 46 -4.49 -4.63 5.04
CA PHE A 46 -5.08 -3.83 3.95
C PHE A 46 -5.80 -2.57 4.45
N GLN A 47 -6.48 -2.63 5.57
CA GLN A 47 -7.15 -1.45 6.13
C GLN A 47 -6.18 -0.36 6.58
N GLU A 48 -4.97 -0.74 6.97
CA GLU A 48 -3.91 0.21 7.35
C GLU A 48 -3.44 1.05 6.16
N GLN A 49 -3.65 0.59 4.93
CA GLN A 49 -3.33 1.36 3.73
C GLN A 49 -4.12 2.68 3.65
N LYS A 50 -5.35 2.73 4.16
CA LYS A 50 -6.12 4.00 4.18
C LYS A 50 -5.43 5.04 5.06
N VAL A 51 -4.96 4.64 6.23
CA VAL A 51 -4.20 5.52 7.13
C VAL A 51 -2.90 5.98 6.48
N LEU A 52 -2.22 5.07 5.77
CA LEU A 52 -0.99 5.37 5.04
C LEU A 52 -1.25 6.36 3.88
N ILE A 53 -2.35 6.20 3.15
CA ILE A 53 -2.76 7.11 2.07
C ILE A 53 -3.03 8.51 2.64
N ASP A 54 -3.80 8.62 3.72
CA ASP A 54 -4.10 9.90 4.35
C ASP A 54 -2.84 10.59 4.87
N ALA A 55 -1.93 9.84 5.49
CA ALA A 55 -0.63 10.35 5.93
C ALA A 55 0.24 10.80 4.75
N ALA A 56 0.23 10.05 3.64
CA ALA A 56 0.94 10.40 2.42
C ALA A 56 0.45 11.73 1.82
N ILE A 57 -0.87 11.93 1.75
CA ILE A 57 -1.48 13.17 1.29
C ILE A 57 -1.03 14.33 2.18
N LYS A 58 -1.11 14.16 3.49
CA LYS A 58 -0.73 15.18 4.46
C LYS A 58 0.74 15.55 4.40
N ALA A 59 1.61 14.56 4.17
CA ALA A 59 3.06 14.76 4.01
C ALA A 59 3.48 15.31 2.64
N GLY A 60 2.54 15.45 1.68
CA GLY A 60 2.82 15.98 0.35
C GLY A 60 3.44 14.95 -0.62
N VAL A 61 3.28 13.67 -0.36
CA VAL A 61 3.68 12.59 -1.28
C VAL A 61 2.88 12.70 -2.58
N LYS A 62 3.55 12.54 -3.71
CA LYS A 62 2.94 12.75 -5.05
C LYS A 62 2.41 11.49 -5.70
N ARG A 63 3.00 10.33 -5.39
CA ARG A 63 2.67 9.05 -6.03
C ARG A 63 2.47 7.94 -5.01
N PHE A 64 1.39 7.17 -5.18
CA PHE A 64 1.12 5.99 -4.36
C PHE A 64 0.93 4.75 -5.24
N ILE A 65 1.65 3.68 -4.95
CA ILE A 65 1.46 2.38 -5.57
C ILE A 65 0.90 1.45 -4.49
N PRO A 66 -0.41 1.11 -4.55
CA PRO A 66 -1.05 0.26 -3.54
C PRO A 66 -0.59 -1.19 -3.66
N SER A 67 -0.81 -1.96 -2.58
CA SER A 67 -0.51 -3.40 -2.53
C SER A 67 -1.54 -4.20 -3.34
N GLU A 68 -1.49 -4.05 -4.66
CA GLU A 68 -2.26 -4.81 -5.62
C GLU A 68 -1.54 -6.11 -5.99
N PHE A 69 -0.53 -6.07 -6.80
CA PHE A 69 0.37 -7.16 -7.18
C PHE A 69 -0.32 -8.52 -7.35
N SER A 70 -1.50 -8.53 -7.95
CA SER A 70 -2.35 -9.70 -8.16
C SER A 70 -3.08 -9.60 -9.50
N THR A 71 -4.28 -10.11 -9.61
CA THR A 71 -5.12 -9.96 -10.80
C THR A 71 -5.85 -8.61 -10.79
N ASN A 72 -6.64 -8.33 -11.82
CA ASN A 72 -7.47 -7.11 -11.87
C ASN A 72 -8.60 -7.18 -10.80
N THR A 73 -8.37 -6.55 -9.66
CA THR A 73 -9.32 -6.54 -8.52
C THR A 73 -10.53 -5.64 -8.75
N LEU A 74 -10.53 -4.80 -9.79
CA LEU A 74 -11.72 -4.04 -10.22
C LEU A 74 -12.72 -4.90 -10.98
N SER A 75 -12.31 -6.07 -11.49
CA SER A 75 -13.20 -7.00 -12.18
C SER A 75 -14.14 -7.69 -11.19
N GLU A 76 -15.43 -7.54 -11.39
CA GLU A 76 -16.46 -8.16 -10.54
C GLU A 76 -16.38 -9.70 -10.58
N SER A 77 -16.20 -10.27 -11.76
CA SER A 77 -16.08 -11.73 -11.92
C SER A 77 -14.87 -12.30 -11.16
N VAL A 78 -13.77 -11.58 -11.12
CA VAL A 78 -12.59 -11.98 -10.34
C VAL A 78 -12.88 -11.97 -8.84
N ARG A 79 -13.57 -10.94 -8.34
CA ARG A 79 -13.90 -10.85 -6.90
C ARG A 79 -14.92 -11.88 -6.46
N GLN A 80 -15.89 -12.23 -7.30
CA GLN A 80 -16.84 -13.30 -7.02
C GLN A 80 -16.14 -14.66 -6.84
N LEU A 81 -15.08 -14.91 -7.61
CA LEU A 81 -14.28 -16.13 -7.50
C LEU A 81 -13.29 -16.07 -6.32
N VAL A 82 -12.80 -14.89 -5.98
CA VAL A 82 -11.75 -14.70 -4.96
C VAL A 82 -12.13 -13.54 -4.03
N PRO A 83 -12.99 -13.76 -3.04
CA PRO A 83 -13.49 -12.70 -2.14
C PRO A 83 -12.42 -11.94 -1.37
N VAL A 84 -11.23 -12.53 -1.19
CA VAL A 84 -10.08 -11.87 -0.53
C VAL A 84 -9.62 -10.62 -1.29
N PHE A 85 -10.06 -10.38 -2.51
CA PHE A 85 -9.75 -9.18 -3.29
C PHE A 85 -10.67 -7.99 -3.02
N GLU A 86 -11.77 -8.16 -2.29
CA GLU A 86 -12.64 -7.03 -1.92
C GLU A 86 -11.92 -5.93 -1.13
N PRO A 87 -11.07 -6.22 -0.13
CA PRO A 87 -10.29 -5.19 0.53
C PRO A 87 -9.33 -4.44 -0.39
N LYS A 88 -8.79 -5.09 -1.42
CA LYS A 88 -7.93 -4.45 -2.43
C LYS A 88 -8.73 -3.46 -3.27
N LYS A 89 -9.90 -3.86 -3.76
CA LYS A 89 -10.82 -2.96 -4.47
C LYS A 89 -11.15 -1.73 -3.63
N ALA A 90 -11.46 -1.91 -2.35
CA ALA A 90 -11.79 -0.80 -1.46
C ALA A 90 -10.64 0.22 -1.33
N ILE A 91 -9.40 -0.21 -1.41
CA ILE A 91 -8.23 0.69 -1.44
C ILE A 91 -8.15 1.44 -2.78
N LEU A 92 -8.40 0.80 -3.90
CA LEU A 92 -8.42 1.48 -5.21
C LEU A 92 -9.52 2.53 -5.27
N GLU A 93 -10.73 2.21 -4.81
CA GLU A 93 -11.84 3.17 -4.72
C GLU A 93 -11.48 4.35 -3.81
N TYR A 94 -10.85 4.10 -2.67
CA TYR A 94 -10.38 5.15 -1.78
C TYR A 94 -9.34 6.06 -2.44
N LEU A 95 -8.40 5.50 -3.21
CA LEU A 95 -7.43 6.30 -3.96
C LEU A 95 -8.11 7.15 -5.05
N MET A 96 -9.11 6.62 -5.74
CA MET A 96 -9.92 7.37 -6.72
C MET A 96 -10.61 8.57 -6.06
N GLU A 97 -11.20 8.39 -4.88
CA GLU A 97 -11.81 9.49 -4.11
C GLU A 97 -10.80 10.58 -3.72
N LYS A 98 -9.53 10.23 -3.57
CA LYS A 98 -8.46 11.14 -3.15
C LYS A 98 -7.73 11.83 -4.31
N GLU A 99 -8.05 11.54 -5.55
CA GLU A 99 -7.37 12.15 -6.72
C GLU A 99 -7.42 13.67 -6.73
N SER A 100 -8.49 14.26 -6.21
CA SER A 100 -8.64 15.73 -6.09
C SER A 100 -7.61 16.39 -5.15
N THR A 101 -6.94 15.62 -4.31
CA THR A 101 -5.89 16.12 -3.40
C THR A 101 -4.54 16.34 -4.08
N GLY A 102 -4.40 15.91 -5.34
CA GLY A 102 -3.14 15.94 -6.09
C GLY A 102 -2.30 14.67 -5.94
N LEU A 103 -2.69 13.73 -5.09
CA LEU A 103 -2.06 12.40 -5.04
C LEU A 103 -2.40 11.62 -6.31
N THR A 104 -1.39 11.12 -7.00
CA THR A 104 -1.55 10.21 -8.12
C THR A 104 -1.28 8.77 -7.69
N TRP A 105 -1.87 7.80 -8.36
CA TRP A 105 -1.66 6.39 -8.00
C TRP A 105 -1.57 5.49 -9.23
N THR A 106 -1.03 4.30 -9.04
CA THR A 106 -0.96 3.26 -10.08
C THR A 106 -1.12 1.90 -9.43
N GLY A 107 -2.15 1.17 -9.80
CA GLY A 107 -2.32 -0.24 -9.44
C GLY A 107 -1.59 -1.14 -10.44
N LEU A 108 -0.81 -2.09 -9.94
CA LEU A 108 -0.08 -3.05 -10.77
C LEU A 108 -0.72 -4.43 -10.69
N SER A 109 -1.32 -4.88 -11.80
CA SER A 109 -1.83 -6.23 -11.94
C SER A 109 -0.75 -7.10 -12.62
N ILE A 110 -0.17 -8.01 -11.86
CA ILE A 110 0.96 -8.84 -12.30
C ILE A 110 0.58 -10.32 -12.49
N GLY A 111 -0.66 -10.67 -12.19
CA GLY A 111 -1.11 -12.06 -12.12
C GLY A 111 -0.54 -12.81 -10.90
N ALA A 112 -0.69 -14.12 -10.90
CA ALA A 112 -0.08 -14.98 -9.89
C ALA A 112 1.43 -15.11 -10.14
N MET A 113 2.22 -14.92 -9.10
CA MET A 113 3.66 -15.14 -9.22
C MET A 113 3.95 -16.63 -9.37
N PHE A 114 4.83 -16.97 -10.28
CA PHE A 114 5.19 -18.36 -10.59
C PHE A 114 5.64 -19.14 -9.34
N ASP A 115 6.42 -18.49 -8.48
CA ASP A 115 6.97 -19.11 -7.26
C ASP A 115 5.92 -19.40 -6.18
N TRP A 116 4.71 -18.88 -6.31
CA TRP A 116 3.63 -19.12 -5.35
C TRP A 116 2.92 -20.46 -5.54
N VAL A 117 3.09 -21.09 -6.68
CA VAL A 117 2.44 -22.36 -7.05
C VAL A 117 3.38 -23.58 -7.00
N SER A 118 4.61 -23.38 -6.57
CA SER A 118 5.62 -24.45 -6.44
C SER A 118 5.61 -25.12 -5.07
#